data_b4417d0961b88f88c8483c15dcbf42f4
#
_entry.id   b4417d0961b88f88c8483c15dcbf42f4
#
_cell.length_a   1.000
_cell.length_b   1.000
_cell.length_c   1.000
_cell.angle_alpha   90.00
_cell.angle_beta   90.00
_cell.angle_gamma   90.00
#
_symmetry.space_group_name_H-M   'P 1'
#
loop_
_entity.id
_entity.type
_entity.pdbx_description
1 polymer ?
#
loop_
_entity_poly.entity_id
_entity_poly.type
_entity_poly.pdbx_seq_one_letter_code
_entity_poly.pdbx_strand_id
1 'polypeptide(L)'
;KLRGFELLAYSPNINEADAGEACLTEVYENRDTLKTAMKWAKESDGIVTFSFHWFSPLGGRDKSFYAEHTDFDPAKVLVEGTPEREAFYHDMKVIAGYLEEFKEAGIPILWRPFHESDGTWFWWGSKGPEVARDLYLLMYDYYVNECHLDNLLWVWNCRLPEGYPGDAFVD
;
A
#
# COMPACT_ATOMS: atom_id res chain seq x y z
N LYS A 1 -12.05 -4.96 -18.69
CA LYS A 1 -10.80 -4.22 -18.95
C LYS A 1 -10.03 -4.06 -17.64
N LEU A 2 -8.68 -3.92 -17.69
CA LEU A 2 -7.81 -3.72 -16.53
C LEU A 2 -6.97 -2.46 -16.74
N ARG A 3 -6.85 -1.61 -15.72
CA ARG A 3 -5.97 -0.42 -15.72
C ARG A 3 -5.30 -0.21 -14.38
N GLY A 4 -3.99 0.10 -14.43
CA GLY A 4 -3.18 0.39 -13.26
C GLY A 4 -3.19 1.86 -12.86
N PHE A 5 -3.13 2.08 -11.54
CA PHE A 5 -3.06 3.39 -10.91
C PHE A 5 -2.14 3.32 -9.69
N GLU A 6 -1.62 4.47 -9.28
CA GLU A 6 -0.67 4.59 -8.17
C GLU A 6 -1.28 5.43 -7.03
N LEU A 7 -1.20 4.93 -5.79
CA LEU A 7 -1.75 5.60 -4.60
C LEU A 7 -0.75 6.47 -3.83
N LEU A 8 0.42 6.72 -4.37
CA LEU A 8 1.49 7.50 -3.73
C LEU A 8 0.99 8.80 -3.08
N ALA A 9 0.14 9.56 -3.77
CA ALA A 9 -0.37 10.86 -3.30
C ALA A 9 -1.37 10.75 -2.12
N TYR A 10 -1.82 9.54 -1.81
CA TYR A 10 -2.80 9.26 -0.73
C TYR A 10 -2.15 8.75 0.54
N SER A 11 -0.82 8.63 0.54
CA SER A 11 -0.06 8.27 1.74
C SER A 11 -0.21 9.33 2.82
N PRO A 12 -0.56 8.96 4.07
CA PRO A 12 -0.84 9.96 5.12
C PRO A 12 0.36 10.79 5.56
N ASN A 13 1.59 10.32 5.30
CA ASN A 13 2.82 10.88 5.89
C ASN A 13 3.75 11.52 4.86
N ILE A 14 3.19 12.13 3.83
CA ILE A 14 3.99 12.91 2.87
C ILE A 14 4.49 14.18 3.57
N ASN A 15 5.81 14.27 3.75
CA ASN A 15 6.43 15.46 4.32
C ASN A 15 6.80 16.45 3.21
N GLU A 16 5.87 17.33 2.87
CA GLU A 16 6.07 18.32 1.80
C GLU A 16 7.21 19.31 2.11
N ALA A 17 7.52 19.54 3.40
CA ALA A 17 8.59 20.47 3.79
C ALA A 17 10.00 19.92 3.48
N ASP A 18 10.17 18.60 3.54
CA ASP A 18 11.44 17.93 3.25
C ASP A 18 11.46 17.24 1.87
N ALA A 19 10.37 17.36 1.13
CA ALA A 19 10.28 16.74 -0.19
C ALA A 19 10.96 17.61 -1.25
N GLY A 20 11.79 16.97 -2.08
CA GLY A 20 12.38 17.62 -3.25
C GLY A 20 11.35 17.88 -4.35
N GLU A 21 11.69 18.76 -5.29
CA GLU A 21 10.81 19.16 -6.39
C GLU A 21 10.25 17.96 -7.19
N ALA A 22 11.09 16.97 -7.46
CA ALA A 22 10.66 15.76 -8.19
C ALA A 22 9.62 14.93 -7.41
N CYS A 23 9.76 14.82 -6.09
CA CYS A 23 8.81 14.14 -5.24
C CYS A 23 7.47 14.88 -5.21
N LEU A 24 7.51 16.20 -5.01
CA LEU A 24 6.31 17.04 -5.02
C LEU A 24 5.58 16.97 -6.36
N THR A 25 6.30 16.97 -7.47
CA THR A 25 5.72 16.81 -8.81
C THR A 25 4.95 15.49 -8.91
N GLU A 26 5.56 14.37 -8.51
CA GLU A 26 4.89 13.06 -8.51
C GLU A 26 3.64 13.05 -7.62
N VAL A 27 3.71 13.64 -6.44
CA VAL A 27 2.55 13.76 -5.54
C VAL A 27 1.42 14.56 -6.18
N TYR A 28 1.74 15.72 -6.76
CA TYR A 28 0.75 16.59 -7.40
C TYR A 28 0.11 15.95 -8.63
N GLU A 29 0.88 15.28 -9.46
CA GLU A 29 0.37 14.56 -10.64
C GLU A 29 -0.56 13.39 -10.29
N ASN A 30 -0.40 12.81 -9.10
CA ASN A 30 -1.20 11.68 -8.62
C ASN A 30 -2.37 12.06 -7.68
N ARG A 31 -2.59 13.34 -7.41
CA ARG A 31 -3.65 13.79 -6.46
C ARG A 31 -5.07 13.43 -6.89
N ASP A 32 -5.33 13.30 -8.18
CA ASP A 32 -6.65 12.95 -8.72
C ASP A 32 -6.78 11.48 -9.12
N THR A 33 -5.83 10.64 -8.70
CA THR A 33 -5.79 9.22 -9.11
C THR A 33 -7.06 8.45 -8.75
N LEU A 34 -7.56 8.56 -7.53
CA LEU A 34 -8.77 7.85 -7.11
C LEU A 34 -9.99 8.28 -7.92
N LYS A 35 -10.15 9.58 -8.14
CA LYS A 35 -11.23 10.13 -8.96
C LYS A 35 -11.15 9.65 -10.41
N THR A 36 -9.94 9.65 -10.96
CA THR A 36 -9.68 9.18 -12.33
C THR A 36 -9.95 7.68 -12.47
N ALA A 37 -9.50 6.88 -11.49
CA ALA A 37 -9.71 5.44 -11.44
C ALA A 37 -11.21 5.10 -11.33
N MET A 38 -11.93 5.76 -10.44
CA MET A 38 -13.36 5.59 -10.23
C MET A 38 -14.14 5.91 -11.51
N LYS A 39 -13.85 7.05 -12.13
CA LYS A 39 -14.47 7.44 -13.41
C LYS A 39 -14.21 6.42 -14.50
N TRP A 40 -12.94 6.04 -14.68
CA TRP A 40 -12.55 5.07 -15.71
C TRP A 40 -13.23 3.72 -15.49
N ALA A 41 -13.27 3.21 -14.27
CA ALA A 41 -13.90 1.93 -13.95
C ALA A 41 -15.40 1.92 -14.31
N LYS A 42 -16.12 2.97 -13.94
CA LYS A 42 -17.55 3.13 -14.25
C LYS A 42 -17.83 3.23 -15.75
N GLU A 43 -17.01 3.99 -16.49
CA GLU A 43 -17.18 4.19 -17.94
C GLU A 43 -16.78 2.95 -18.76
N SER A 44 -15.86 2.14 -18.28
CA SER A 44 -15.31 1.00 -19.02
C SER A 44 -15.83 -0.36 -18.57
N ASP A 45 -16.61 -0.43 -17.49
CA ASP A 45 -16.93 -1.65 -16.76
C ASP A 45 -15.66 -2.46 -16.48
N GLY A 46 -14.68 -1.76 -15.87
CA GLY A 46 -13.32 -2.23 -15.74
C GLY A 46 -12.89 -2.55 -14.31
N ILE A 47 -11.83 -3.34 -14.22
CA ILE A 47 -11.15 -3.65 -12.98
C ILE A 47 -9.95 -2.70 -12.85
N VAL A 48 -9.79 -2.05 -11.71
CA VAL A 48 -8.62 -1.25 -11.41
C VAL A 48 -7.57 -2.09 -10.67
N THR A 49 -6.29 -1.81 -10.89
CA THR A 49 -5.23 -2.30 -10.03
C THR A 49 -4.50 -1.14 -9.41
N PHE A 50 -4.28 -1.21 -8.10
CA PHE A 50 -3.54 -0.21 -7.35
C PHE A 50 -2.20 -0.76 -6.87
N SER A 51 -1.13 -0.02 -7.15
CA SER A 51 0.13 -0.07 -6.42
C SER A 51 0.19 1.08 -5.41
N PHE A 52 1.05 0.94 -4.42
CA PHE A 52 1.16 1.92 -3.36
C PHE A 52 2.62 2.16 -2.98
N HIS A 53 3.20 3.25 -3.49
CA HIS A 53 4.45 3.78 -2.95
C HIS A 53 4.14 4.48 -1.63
N TRP A 54 4.20 3.69 -0.57
CA TRP A 54 3.74 4.07 0.76
C TRP A 54 4.84 4.82 1.50
N PHE A 55 4.67 6.14 1.66
CA PHE A 55 5.55 6.94 2.50
C PHE A 55 5.55 6.39 3.92
N SER A 56 6.72 6.32 4.52
CA SER A 56 6.93 5.70 5.84
C SER A 56 5.88 6.12 6.86
N PRO A 57 5.23 5.17 7.57
CA PRO A 57 4.16 5.48 8.52
C PRO A 57 4.54 6.43 9.67
N LEU A 58 5.81 6.44 10.10
CA LEU A 58 6.33 7.40 11.09
C LEU A 58 7.00 8.62 10.45
N GLY A 59 6.85 8.77 9.13
CA GLY A 59 7.50 9.82 8.37
C GLY A 59 8.93 9.50 7.99
N GLY A 60 9.57 10.45 7.35
CA GLY A 60 10.92 10.32 6.84
C GLY A 60 11.28 11.51 5.96
N ARG A 61 12.38 11.37 5.23
CA ARG A 61 12.85 12.38 4.27
C ARG A 61 12.11 12.25 2.94
N ASP A 62 12.58 13.00 1.97
CA ASP A 62 12.14 12.96 0.58
C ASP A 62 11.96 11.51 0.08
N LYS A 63 10.79 11.18 -0.49
CA LYS A 63 10.45 9.83 -0.95
C LYS A 63 10.69 8.76 0.13
N SER A 64 10.13 8.94 1.33
CA SER A 64 10.34 8.05 2.47
C SER A 64 9.76 6.64 2.32
N PHE A 65 9.24 6.28 1.16
CA PHE A 65 9.01 4.89 0.78
C PHE A 65 10.32 4.14 0.51
N TYR A 66 11.42 4.84 0.21
CA TYR A 66 12.76 4.24 0.18
C TYR A 66 13.30 4.02 1.59
N ALA A 67 13.87 2.82 1.83
CA ALA A 67 14.41 2.44 3.12
C ALA A 67 15.53 3.38 3.62
N GLU A 68 16.35 3.90 2.71
CA GLU A 68 17.43 4.85 3.03
C GLU A 68 16.93 6.23 3.46
N HIS A 69 15.65 6.54 3.25
CA HIS A 69 15.03 7.83 3.57
C HIS A 69 14.18 7.80 4.85
N THR A 70 14.19 6.71 5.59
CA THR A 70 13.43 6.57 6.84
C THR A 70 14.15 5.64 7.82
N ASP A 71 13.92 5.88 9.12
CA ASP A 71 14.35 4.98 10.20
C ASP A 71 13.25 3.98 10.59
N PHE A 72 12.15 3.93 9.86
CA PHE A 72 11.04 3.02 10.12
C PHE A 72 11.49 1.56 10.01
N ASP A 73 11.33 0.80 11.09
CA ASP A 73 11.65 -0.62 11.13
C ASP A 73 10.37 -1.46 10.93
N PRO A 74 10.18 -2.07 9.74
CA PRO A 74 8.98 -2.86 9.47
C PRO A 74 8.86 -4.11 10.36
N ALA A 75 9.96 -4.63 10.89
CA ALA A 75 9.91 -5.77 11.81
C ALA A 75 9.22 -5.43 13.14
N LYS A 76 9.28 -4.17 13.57
CA LYS A 76 8.60 -3.70 14.78
C LYS A 76 7.08 -3.62 14.62
N VAL A 77 6.58 -3.54 13.39
CA VAL A 77 5.12 -3.62 13.13
C VAL A 77 4.55 -4.95 13.63
N LEU A 78 5.33 -6.02 13.60
CA LEU A 78 4.95 -7.35 14.05
C LEU A 78 4.90 -7.49 15.57
N VAL A 79 5.36 -6.48 16.30
CA VAL A 79 5.42 -6.45 17.76
C VAL A 79 4.32 -5.52 18.31
N GLU A 80 3.44 -6.05 19.16
CA GLU A 80 2.36 -5.28 19.76
C GLU A 80 2.88 -4.13 20.64
N GLY A 81 2.17 -3.01 20.63
CA GLY A 81 2.47 -1.84 21.45
C GLY A 81 3.62 -0.97 20.94
N THR A 82 4.17 -1.25 19.76
CA THR A 82 5.21 -0.41 19.17
C THR A 82 4.60 0.78 18.42
N PRO A 83 5.31 1.94 18.38
CA PRO A 83 4.89 3.08 17.57
C PRO A 83 4.77 2.75 16.08
N GLU A 84 5.63 1.86 15.57
CA GLU A 84 5.62 1.40 14.19
C GLU A 84 4.32 0.65 13.85
N ARG A 85 3.86 -0.23 14.75
CA ARG A 85 2.59 -0.94 14.58
C ARG A 85 1.40 0.01 14.61
N GLU A 86 1.35 0.93 15.56
CA GLU A 86 0.27 1.92 15.66
C GLU A 86 0.18 2.79 14.42
N ALA A 87 1.31 3.30 13.93
CA ALA A 87 1.38 4.11 12.72
C ALA A 87 0.98 3.31 11.47
N PHE A 88 1.42 2.06 11.36
CA PHE A 88 1.06 1.16 10.26
C PHE A 88 -0.46 0.94 10.19
N TYR A 89 -1.11 0.64 11.30
CA TYR A 89 -2.56 0.47 11.37
C TYR A 89 -3.33 1.76 11.12
N HIS A 90 -2.81 2.90 11.60
CA HIS A 90 -3.38 4.21 11.28
C HIS A 90 -3.43 4.45 9.77
N ASP A 91 -2.33 4.22 9.09
CA ASP A 91 -2.24 4.40 7.64
C ASP A 91 -3.13 3.41 6.89
N MET A 92 -3.12 2.13 7.29
CA MET A 92 -4.02 1.13 6.71
C MET A 92 -5.49 1.55 6.81
N LYS A 93 -5.89 2.12 7.95
CA LYS A 93 -7.26 2.60 8.15
C LYS A 93 -7.63 3.73 7.19
N VAL A 94 -6.70 4.66 6.96
CA VAL A 94 -6.91 5.76 5.99
C VAL A 94 -7.08 5.21 4.58
N ILE A 95 -6.21 4.31 4.16
CA ILE A 95 -6.28 3.69 2.83
C ILE A 95 -7.53 2.82 2.68
N ALA A 96 -7.93 2.08 3.74
CA ALA A 96 -9.17 1.30 3.72
C ALA A 96 -10.40 2.15 3.40
N GLY A 97 -10.47 3.37 3.92
CA GLY A 97 -11.56 4.31 3.60
C GLY A 97 -11.66 4.63 2.11
N TYR A 98 -10.52 4.80 1.42
CA TYR A 98 -10.52 5.00 -0.03
C TYR A 98 -10.93 3.73 -0.80
N LEU A 99 -10.46 2.56 -0.37
CA LEU A 99 -10.83 1.29 -1.01
C LEU A 99 -12.32 0.96 -0.82
N GLU A 100 -12.91 1.36 0.30
CA GLU A 100 -14.34 1.20 0.59
C GLU A 100 -15.22 1.99 -0.38
N GLU A 101 -14.80 3.18 -0.83
CA GLU A 101 -15.54 3.94 -1.85
C GLU A 101 -15.70 3.13 -3.16
N PHE A 102 -14.70 2.34 -3.53
CA PHE A 102 -14.77 1.44 -4.69
C PHE A 102 -15.70 0.24 -4.42
N LYS A 103 -15.67 -0.31 -3.20
CA LYS A 103 -16.62 -1.36 -2.79
C LYS A 103 -18.05 -0.88 -2.88
N GLU A 104 -18.37 0.29 -2.32
CA GLU A 104 -19.69 0.89 -2.39
C GLU A 104 -20.16 1.14 -3.84
N ALA A 105 -19.22 1.42 -4.74
CA ALA A 105 -19.49 1.58 -6.16
C ALA A 105 -19.56 0.23 -6.94
N GLY A 106 -19.35 -0.91 -6.28
CA GLY A 106 -19.34 -2.24 -6.89
C GLY A 106 -18.14 -2.49 -7.81
N ILE A 107 -17.02 -1.80 -7.57
CA ILE A 107 -15.82 -1.89 -8.43
C ILE A 107 -14.80 -2.81 -7.77
N PRO A 108 -14.41 -3.92 -8.44
CA PRO A 108 -13.34 -4.79 -7.96
C PRO A 108 -11.97 -4.14 -8.14
N ILE A 109 -11.07 -4.41 -7.20
CA ILE A 109 -9.71 -3.90 -7.18
C ILE A 109 -8.73 -5.06 -7.14
N LEU A 110 -7.77 -5.12 -8.09
CA LEU A 110 -6.56 -5.90 -7.89
C LEU A 110 -5.65 -5.09 -6.95
N TRP A 111 -5.65 -5.47 -5.69
CA TRP A 111 -4.87 -4.82 -4.65
C TRP A 111 -3.46 -5.40 -4.60
N ARG A 112 -2.46 -4.58 -4.89
CA ARG A 112 -1.05 -4.97 -4.98
C ARG A 112 -0.19 -4.17 -4.01
N PRO A 113 -0.35 -4.41 -2.68
CA PRO A 113 0.48 -3.78 -1.67
C PRO A 113 1.87 -4.41 -1.65
N PHE A 114 2.84 -3.72 -1.06
CA PHE A 114 4.21 -4.22 -0.84
C PHE A 114 4.89 -4.78 -2.09
N HIS A 115 4.68 -4.12 -3.23
CA HIS A 115 5.29 -4.54 -4.49
C HIS A 115 6.81 -4.54 -4.39
N GLU A 116 7.47 -5.40 -5.19
CA GLU A 116 8.93 -5.55 -5.22
C GLU A 116 9.56 -5.88 -3.86
N SER A 117 8.85 -6.63 -3.01
CA SER A 117 9.29 -6.99 -1.66
C SER A 117 10.40 -8.04 -1.62
N ASP A 118 10.88 -8.51 -2.77
CA ASP A 118 12.12 -9.26 -2.93
C ASP A 118 13.38 -8.36 -2.94
N GLY A 119 13.18 -7.03 -2.99
CA GLY A 119 14.25 -6.03 -2.88
C GLY A 119 14.22 -5.30 -1.53
N THR A 120 15.35 -4.71 -1.17
CA THR A 120 15.54 -4.00 0.10
C THR A 120 15.46 -2.47 -0.01
N TRP A 121 15.15 -1.95 -1.20
CA TRP A 121 15.10 -0.51 -1.45
C TRP A 121 13.87 0.18 -0.89
N PHE A 122 12.75 -0.50 -0.76
CA PHE A 122 11.57 0.02 -0.07
C PHE A 122 11.57 -0.40 1.41
N TRP A 123 10.99 0.43 2.29
CA TRP A 123 10.99 0.14 3.72
C TRP A 123 10.29 -1.20 4.05
N TRP A 124 9.26 -1.60 3.33
CA TRP A 124 8.53 -2.85 3.57
C TRP A 124 9.33 -4.11 3.21
N GLY A 125 10.33 -4.01 2.33
CA GLY A 125 11.24 -5.10 1.96
C GLY A 125 12.58 -5.06 2.69
N SER A 126 12.87 -4.00 3.45
CA SER A 126 14.20 -3.73 4.03
C SER A 126 14.70 -4.76 5.04
N LYS A 127 13.79 -5.53 5.63
CA LYS A 127 14.09 -6.60 6.61
C LYS A 127 13.87 -8.00 6.05
N GLY A 128 13.78 -8.11 4.74
CA GLY A 128 13.65 -9.37 4.03
C GLY A 128 12.23 -9.78 3.69
N PRO A 129 12.09 -10.80 2.83
CA PRO A 129 10.81 -11.20 2.27
C PRO A 129 9.83 -11.79 3.29
N GLU A 130 10.34 -12.40 4.36
CA GLU A 130 9.51 -12.98 5.42
C GLU A 130 8.80 -11.89 6.22
N VAL A 131 9.49 -10.80 6.55
CA VAL A 131 8.86 -9.64 7.22
C VAL A 131 7.83 -9.00 6.30
N ALA A 132 8.15 -8.80 5.02
CA ALA A 132 7.19 -8.25 4.05
C ALA A 132 5.93 -9.13 3.91
N ARG A 133 6.10 -10.46 3.88
CA ARG A 133 5.01 -11.44 3.93
C ARG A 133 4.12 -11.25 5.16
N ASP A 134 4.74 -11.12 6.33
CA ASP A 134 4.00 -11.01 7.58
C ASP A 134 3.25 -9.66 7.67
N LEU A 135 3.79 -8.57 7.11
CA LEU A 135 3.07 -7.30 6.93
C LEU A 135 1.85 -7.47 6.00
N TYR A 136 2.00 -8.20 4.91
CA TYR A 136 0.91 -8.50 3.98
C TYR A 136 -0.20 -9.29 4.67
N LEU A 137 0.15 -10.29 5.47
CA LEU A 137 -0.83 -11.08 6.23
C LEU A 137 -1.57 -10.25 7.30
N LEU A 138 -0.89 -9.31 7.97
CA LEU A 138 -1.54 -8.35 8.86
C LEU A 138 -2.54 -7.46 8.12
N MET A 139 -2.16 -6.95 6.95
CA MET A 139 -3.04 -6.12 6.13
C MET A 139 -4.23 -6.92 5.61
N TYR A 140 -4.00 -8.14 5.15
CA TYR A 140 -5.06 -9.06 4.71
C TYR A 140 -6.10 -9.27 5.81
N ASP A 141 -5.65 -9.65 7.00
CA ASP A 141 -6.53 -9.87 8.15
C ASP A 141 -7.36 -8.62 8.49
N TYR A 142 -6.70 -7.47 8.57
CA TYR A 142 -7.37 -6.20 8.88
C TYR A 142 -8.39 -5.79 7.79
N TYR A 143 -8.01 -5.86 6.52
CA TYR A 143 -8.89 -5.41 5.44
C TYR A 143 -10.05 -6.37 5.17
N VAL A 144 -9.82 -7.67 5.27
CA VAL A 144 -10.85 -8.68 5.00
C VAL A 144 -11.75 -8.88 6.22
N ASN A 145 -11.18 -9.09 7.41
CA ASN A 145 -11.92 -9.50 8.59
C ASN A 145 -12.45 -8.33 9.42
N GLU A 146 -11.75 -7.21 9.50
CA GLU A 146 -12.18 -6.06 10.28
C GLU A 146 -12.86 -4.98 9.43
N CYS A 147 -12.29 -4.64 8.26
CA CYS A 147 -12.86 -3.63 7.36
C CYS A 147 -13.90 -4.20 6.38
N HIS A 148 -13.98 -5.54 6.25
CA HIS A 148 -14.90 -6.24 5.35
C HIS A 148 -14.79 -5.79 3.88
N LEU A 149 -13.57 -5.54 3.41
CA LEU A 149 -13.29 -5.15 2.01
C LEU A 149 -13.32 -6.40 1.11
N ASP A 150 -14.49 -6.81 0.68
CA ASP A 150 -14.75 -8.00 -0.13
C ASP A 150 -14.65 -7.76 -1.65
N ASN A 151 -14.27 -6.55 -2.05
CA ASN A 151 -14.00 -6.17 -3.43
C ASN A 151 -12.53 -6.24 -3.84
N LEU A 152 -11.64 -6.71 -2.95
CA LEU A 152 -10.21 -6.82 -3.21
C LEU A 152 -9.86 -8.20 -3.74
N LEU A 153 -9.14 -8.23 -4.85
CA LEU A 153 -8.40 -9.38 -5.36
C LEU A 153 -6.93 -9.18 -4.95
N TRP A 154 -6.41 -10.08 -4.16
CA TRP A 154 -5.11 -9.91 -3.50
C TRP A 154 -3.96 -10.37 -4.37
N VAL A 155 -3.04 -9.46 -4.68
CA VAL A 155 -1.89 -9.69 -5.55
C VAL A 155 -0.60 -9.63 -4.75
N TRP A 156 0.15 -10.73 -4.75
CA TRP A 156 1.48 -10.79 -4.17
C TRP A 156 2.57 -10.53 -5.22
N ASN A 157 3.58 -9.72 -4.88
CA ASN A 157 4.64 -9.33 -5.80
C ASN A 157 6.03 -9.50 -5.19
N CYS A 158 6.41 -10.76 -4.97
CA CYS A 158 7.75 -11.18 -4.54
C CYS A 158 8.11 -12.48 -5.24
N ARG A 159 9.33 -12.57 -5.77
CA ARG A 159 9.83 -13.78 -6.47
C ARG A 159 10.44 -14.81 -5.54
N LEU A 160 10.72 -14.43 -4.28
CA LEU A 160 11.40 -15.29 -3.32
C LEU A 160 10.36 -16.20 -2.63
N PRO A 161 10.56 -17.54 -2.68
CA PRO A 161 9.61 -18.51 -2.12
C PRO A 161 9.32 -18.31 -0.63
N GLU A 162 10.33 -17.92 0.15
CA GLU A 162 10.21 -17.67 1.60
C GLU A 162 9.30 -16.47 1.94
N GLY A 163 9.06 -15.60 0.97
CA GLY A 163 8.13 -14.48 1.09
C GLY A 163 6.69 -14.83 0.70
N TYR A 164 6.43 -16.02 0.16
CA TYR A 164 5.09 -16.35 -0.32
C TYR A 164 4.09 -16.55 0.84
N PRO A 165 2.97 -15.81 0.87
CA PRO A 165 2.03 -15.86 1.98
C PRO A 165 1.12 -17.09 2.00
N GLY A 166 1.07 -17.83 0.91
CA GLY A 166 0.24 -19.03 0.75
C GLY A 166 -1.01 -18.79 -0.10
N ASP A 167 -1.50 -19.87 -0.73
CA ASP A 167 -2.61 -19.84 -1.69
C ASP A 167 -3.95 -19.36 -1.09
N ALA A 168 -4.08 -19.38 0.24
CA ALA A 168 -5.28 -18.89 0.91
C ALA A 168 -5.37 -17.35 0.97
N PHE A 169 -4.29 -16.65 0.63
CA PHE A 169 -4.15 -15.19 0.79
C PHE A 169 -3.84 -14.47 -0.52
N VAL A 170 -3.77 -15.19 -1.63
CA VAL A 170 -3.46 -14.65 -2.96
C VAL A 170 -4.48 -15.20 -3.97
N ASP A 171 -5.04 -14.32 -4.82
CA ASP A 171 -6.02 -14.65 -5.86
C ASP A 171 -5.38 -14.91 -7.24
#